data_30d567fa88566a49fabe2e2521c4e1a1
#
_entry.id   30d567fa88566a49fabe2e2521c4e1a1
#
_cell.length_a   1.000
_cell.length_b   1.000
_cell.length_c   1.000
_cell.angle_alpha   90.00
_cell.angle_beta   90.00
_cell.angle_gamma   90.00
#
_symmetry.space_group_name_H-M   'P 1'
#
loop_
_entity.id
_entity.type
_entity.pdbx_description
1 polymer ?
#
loop_
_entity_poly.entity_id
_entity_poly.type
_entity_poly.pdbx_seq_one_letter_code
_entity_poly.pdbx_strand_id
1 'polypeptide(L)'
;MRVIGIDPGLNVTGYGVVESNGGEATLVEAGLIRLPPSRGDNLPSRLESLFRELRQIVREFKPQAMCLEEVYSHANYPRTAILMGHARGVICLAAQLTGIPVLSFSAKRVKQSVTGNGNASKLQVQRAVQHYFSLGRTPHPPDVADALAVALCYVSGIRDSGLGTRDHGFGTRFPSPEARLTRKEKTNPDFRNHR
;
A
#
# COMPACT_ATOMS: atom_id res chain seq x y z
N MET A 1 -5.47 -6.69 14.64
CA MET A 1 -5.25 -5.47 13.85
C MET A 1 -5.25 -5.83 12.38
N ARG A 2 -6.06 -5.14 11.54
CA ARG A 2 -6.08 -5.38 10.09
C ARG A 2 -5.11 -4.48 9.34
N VAL A 3 -4.44 -5.07 8.37
CA VAL A 3 -3.46 -4.41 7.52
C VAL A 3 -3.78 -4.72 6.07
N ILE A 4 -3.71 -3.72 5.20
CA ILE A 4 -3.80 -3.91 3.76
C ILE A 4 -2.43 -3.67 3.13
N GLY A 5 -1.91 -4.65 2.42
CA GLY A 5 -0.76 -4.51 1.53
C GLY A 5 -1.23 -4.25 0.11
N ILE A 6 -0.54 -3.39 -0.60
CA ILE A 6 -0.86 -3.02 -1.98
C ILE A 6 0.40 -3.04 -2.83
N ASP A 7 0.30 -3.70 -3.98
CA ASP A 7 1.28 -3.63 -5.08
C ASP A 7 0.72 -2.71 -6.17
N PRO A 8 1.21 -1.45 -6.28
CA PRO A 8 0.63 -0.45 -7.16
C PRO A 8 0.90 -0.74 -8.63
N GLY A 9 -0.16 -0.79 -9.44
CA GLY A 9 -0.08 -0.85 -10.89
C GLY A 9 -1.26 -0.14 -11.54
N LEU A 10 -1.05 0.53 -12.69
CA LEU A 10 -2.12 1.25 -13.36
C LEU A 10 -3.02 0.34 -14.22
N ASN A 11 -2.56 -0.81 -14.65
CA ASN A 11 -3.38 -1.81 -15.35
C ASN A 11 -4.02 -2.78 -14.37
N VAL A 12 -3.23 -3.20 -13.40
CA VAL A 12 -3.60 -4.14 -12.36
C VAL A 12 -2.91 -3.67 -11.08
N THR A 13 -3.68 -3.52 -10.01
CA THR A 13 -3.17 -3.28 -8.66
C THR A 13 -3.51 -4.49 -7.81
N GLY A 14 -2.49 -5.14 -7.25
CA GLY A 14 -2.68 -6.22 -6.28
C GLY A 14 -3.03 -5.66 -4.90
N TYR A 15 -3.91 -6.35 -4.16
CA TYR A 15 -4.13 -6.06 -2.75
C TYR A 15 -4.24 -7.35 -1.92
N GLY A 16 -3.86 -7.25 -0.66
CA GLY A 16 -4.03 -8.32 0.32
C GLY A 16 -4.36 -7.76 1.69
N VAL A 17 -5.43 -8.23 2.30
CA VAL A 17 -5.86 -7.85 3.65
C VAL A 17 -5.54 -8.98 4.60
N VAL A 18 -4.77 -8.67 5.63
CA VAL A 18 -4.40 -9.63 6.67
C VAL A 18 -4.82 -9.13 8.04
N GLU A 19 -5.16 -10.05 8.92
CA GLU A 19 -5.39 -9.76 10.34
C GLU A 19 -4.20 -10.22 11.16
N SER A 20 -3.59 -9.29 11.89
CA SER A 20 -2.45 -9.56 12.76
C SER A 20 -2.90 -9.76 14.19
N ASN A 21 -2.52 -10.90 14.77
CA ASN A 21 -2.72 -11.26 16.17
C ASN A 21 -1.37 -11.69 16.78
N GLY A 22 -0.79 -10.82 17.64
CA GLY A 22 0.45 -11.18 18.35
C GLY A 22 1.69 -11.42 17.44
N GLY A 23 1.72 -10.82 16.23
CA GLY A 23 2.82 -11.01 15.27
C GLY A 23 2.61 -12.14 14.26
N GLU A 24 1.52 -12.89 14.38
CA GLU A 24 1.04 -13.80 13.34
C GLU A 24 0.00 -13.10 12.47
N ALA A 25 -0.04 -13.44 11.18
CA ALA A 25 -1.03 -12.91 10.26
C ALA A 25 -1.90 -14.02 9.69
N THR A 26 -3.21 -13.78 9.66
CA THR A 26 -4.17 -14.61 8.96
C THR A 26 -4.69 -13.87 7.73
N LEU A 27 -4.89 -14.60 6.63
CA LEU A 27 -5.45 -14.03 5.41
C LEU A 27 -6.94 -13.75 5.61
N VAL A 28 -7.36 -12.51 5.35
CA VAL A 28 -8.76 -12.11 5.36
C VAL A 28 -9.31 -12.07 3.94
N GLU A 29 -8.61 -11.39 3.04
CA GLU A 29 -9.00 -11.23 1.63
C GLU A 29 -7.76 -10.91 0.80
N ALA A 30 -7.75 -11.30 -0.48
CA ALA A 30 -6.74 -10.88 -1.43
C ALA A 30 -7.29 -10.89 -2.85
N GLY A 31 -6.90 -9.93 -3.65
CA GLY A 31 -7.43 -9.80 -5.00
C GLY A 31 -6.70 -8.76 -5.85
N LEU A 32 -7.38 -8.40 -6.93
CA LEU A 32 -6.89 -7.47 -7.93
C LEU A 32 -7.92 -6.38 -8.19
N ILE A 33 -7.45 -5.17 -8.24
CA ILE A 33 -8.16 -4.05 -8.87
C ILE A 33 -7.72 -4.03 -10.34
N ARG A 34 -8.61 -4.42 -11.24
CA ARG A 34 -8.37 -4.42 -12.68
C ARG A 34 -8.96 -3.17 -13.29
N LEU A 35 -8.10 -2.37 -13.91
CA LEU A 35 -8.51 -1.16 -14.60
C LEU A 35 -8.57 -1.47 -16.09
N PRO A 36 -9.77 -1.55 -16.68
CA PRO A 36 -9.89 -1.87 -18.10
C PRO A 36 -9.18 -0.81 -18.93
N PRO A 37 -8.52 -1.22 -20.04
CA PRO A 37 -7.98 -0.27 -20.98
C PRO A 37 -9.14 0.55 -21.55
N SER A 38 -9.21 1.83 -21.22
CA SER A 38 -10.16 2.72 -21.86
C SER A 38 -9.80 2.90 -23.34
N ARG A 39 -10.80 2.93 -24.22
CA ARG A 39 -10.60 3.37 -25.60
C ARG A 39 -10.11 4.82 -25.58
N GLY A 40 -8.83 5.02 -25.98
CA GLY A 40 -8.12 6.28 -25.78
C GLY A 40 -7.47 6.33 -24.37
N ASP A 41 -6.21 6.69 -24.31
CA ASP A 41 -5.35 6.67 -23.11
C ASP A 41 -5.87 7.65 -22.03
N ASN A 42 -7.04 7.33 -21.42
CA ASN A 42 -7.69 8.19 -20.43
C ASN A 42 -7.15 7.88 -19.03
N LEU A 43 -5.95 8.36 -18.75
CA LEU A 43 -5.31 8.24 -17.43
C LEU A 43 -6.22 8.74 -16.28
N PRO A 44 -6.88 9.92 -16.36
CA PRO A 44 -7.77 10.39 -15.29
C PRO A 44 -8.87 9.38 -14.91
N SER A 45 -9.56 8.80 -15.88
CA SER A 45 -10.63 7.83 -15.63
C SER A 45 -10.12 6.55 -14.97
N ARG A 46 -8.91 6.12 -15.32
CA ARG A 46 -8.27 4.95 -14.68
C ARG A 46 -7.89 5.24 -13.25
N LEU A 47 -7.37 6.44 -12.97
CA LEU A 47 -7.04 6.86 -11.61
C LEU A 47 -8.29 7.01 -10.74
N GLU A 48 -9.39 7.56 -11.30
CA GLU A 48 -10.69 7.61 -10.63
C GLU A 48 -11.20 6.21 -10.29
N SER A 49 -11.15 5.27 -11.24
CA SER A 49 -11.56 3.90 -11.03
C SER A 49 -10.74 3.22 -9.92
N LEU A 50 -9.42 3.38 -9.95
CA LEU A 50 -8.52 2.89 -8.89
C LEU A 50 -8.92 3.46 -7.52
N PHE A 51 -9.15 4.76 -7.45
CA PHE A 51 -9.55 5.42 -6.22
C PHE A 51 -10.88 4.87 -5.67
N ARG A 52 -11.87 4.72 -6.54
CA ARG A 52 -13.20 4.23 -6.15
C ARG A 52 -13.17 2.80 -5.64
N GLU A 53 -12.52 1.89 -6.38
CA GLU A 53 -12.38 0.49 -6.00
C GLU A 53 -11.60 0.34 -4.67
N LEU A 54 -10.48 1.04 -4.53
CA LEU A 54 -9.69 1.01 -3.31
C LEU A 54 -10.49 1.53 -2.10
N ARG A 55 -11.26 2.61 -2.27
CA ARG A 55 -12.13 3.12 -1.21
C ARG A 55 -13.20 2.12 -0.80
N GLN A 56 -13.73 1.34 -1.73
CA GLN A 56 -14.69 0.28 -1.42
C GLN A 56 -14.04 -0.80 -0.56
N ILE A 57 -12.87 -1.30 -0.95
CA ILE A 57 -12.08 -2.29 -0.19
C ILE A 57 -11.78 -1.78 1.23
N VAL A 58 -11.30 -0.54 1.34
CA VAL A 58 -11.00 0.07 2.63
C VAL A 58 -12.25 0.19 3.53
N ARG A 59 -13.39 0.54 2.97
CA ARG A 59 -14.66 0.63 3.74
C ARG A 59 -15.15 -0.74 4.20
N GLU A 60 -14.99 -1.76 3.38
CA GLU A 60 -15.44 -3.12 3.65
C GLU A 60 -14.56 -3.77 4.72
N PHE A 61 -13.26 -3.78 4.53
CA PHE A 61 -12.33 -4.50 5.41
C PHE A 61 -11.81 -3.67 6.57
N LYS A 62 -11.96 -2.34 6.55
CA LYS A 62 -11.58 -1.40 7.61
C LYS A 62 -10.14 -1.61 8.13
N PRO A 63 -9.12 -1.61 7.26
CA PRO A 63 -7.74 -1.77 7.69
C PRO A 63 -7.29 -0.57 8.52
N GLN A 64 -6.41 -0.82 9.47
CA GLN A 64 -5.85 0.20 10.37
C GLN A 64 -4.49 0.72 9.89
N ALA A 65 -3.88 0.05 8.91
CA ALA A 65 -2.67 0.48 8.22
C ALA A 65 -2.68 0.04 6.76
N MET A 66 -2.10 0.86 5.90
CA MET A 66 -1.89 0.56 4.48
C MET A 66 -0.40 0.48 4.19
N CYS A 67 0.04 -0.62 3.63
CA CYS A 67 1.44 -0.91 3.35
C CYS A 67 1.69 -0.95 1.85
N LEU A 68 2.73 -0.24 1.38
CA LEU A 68 3.11 -0.12 -0.02
C LEU A 68 4.57 -0.49 -0.21
N GLU A 69 4.90 -1.10 -1.35
CA GLU A 69 6.29 -1.18 -1.78
C GLU A 69 6.78 0.19 -2.28
N GLU A 70 8.03 0.54 -1.98
CA GLU A 70 8.67 1.74 -2.51
C GLU A 70 8.89 1.60 -4.03
N VAL A 71 8.54 2.64 -4.77
CA VAL A 71 8.79 2.68 -6.21
C VAL A 71 10.20 3.21 -6.46
N TYR A 72 11.05 2.37 -7.02
CA TYR A 72 12.36 2.80 -7.53
C TYR A 72 12.25 3.09 -9.03
N SER A 73 12.71 4.26 -9.42
CA SER A 73 12.86 4.59 -10.84
C SER A 73 14.06 3.83 -11.41
N HIS A 74 13.82 2.84 -12.25
CA HIS A 74 14.86 2.31 -13.13
C HIS A 74 15.00 3.24 -14.32
N ALA A 75 16.22 3.74 -14.57
CA ALA A 75 16.53 4.63 -15.67
C ALA A 75 16.05 4.11 -17.06
N ASN A 76 15.91 2.79 -17.17
CA ASN A 76 15.52 2.12 -18.43
C ASN A 76 14.02 2.18 -18.74
N TYR A 77 13.14 2.52 -17.78
CA TYR A 77 11.68 2.52 -17.97
C TYR A 77 10.99 3.72 -17.31
N PRO A 78 11.33 4.96 -17.72
CA PRO A 78 10.83 6.17 -17.06
C PRO A 78 9.30 6.30 -17.17
N ARG A 79 8.71 5.91 -18.31
CA ARG A 79 7.25 5.95 -18.51
C ARG A 79 6.50 5.05 -17.52
N THR A 80 6.99 3.86 -17.27
CA THR A 80 6.39 2.93 -16.30
C THR A 80 6.48 3.48 -14.88
N ALA A 81 7.63 4.05 -14.50
CA ALA A 81 7.81 4.67 -13.19
C ALA A 81 6.86 5.86 -12.97
N ILE A 82 6.65 6.70 -13.99
CA ILE A 82 5.69 7.81 -13.94
C ILE A 82 4.26 7.27 -13.73
N LEU A 83 3.84 6.26 -14.49
CA LEU A 83 2.50 5.67 -14.36
C LEU A 83 2.29 5.00 -12.99
N MET A 84 3.30 4.30 -12.47
CA MET A 84 3.27 3.75 -11.12
C MET A 84 3.20 4.86 -10.05
N GLY A 85 3.90 5.97 -10.27
CA GLY A 85 3.83 7.16 -9.40
C GLY A 85 2.43 7.76 -9.35
N HIS A 86 1.71 7.84 -10.47
CA HIS A 86 0.31 8.28 -10.49
C HIS A 86 -0.60 7.34 -9.70
N ALA A 87 -0.51 6.02 -9.92
CA ALA A 87 -1.29 5.04 -9.17
C ALA A 87 -1.00 5.13 -7.67
N ARG A 88 0.28 5.21 -7.29
CA ARG A 88 0.70 5.36 -5.90
C ARG A 88 0.17 6.65 -5.26
N GLY A 89 0.19 7.77 -5.97
CA GLY A 89 -0.35 9.05 -5.49
C GLY A 89 -1.84 8.94 -5.14
N VAL A 90 -2.62 8.28 -6.01
CA VAL A 90 -4.06 8.03 -5.78
C VAL A 90 -4.27 7.10 -4.59
N ILE A 91 -3.47 6.05 -4.43
CA ILE A 91 -3.54 5.14 -3.28
C ILE A 91 -3.26 5.90 -1.97
N CYS A 92 -2.21 6.72 -1.93
CA CYS A 92 -1.89 7.56 -0.78
C CYS A 92 -3.02 8.56 -0.46
N LEU A 93 -3.63 9.16 -1.49
CA LEU A 93 -4.78 10.06 -1.33
C LEU A 93 -5.99 9.33 -0.74
N ALA A 94 -6.30 8.13 -1.23
CA ALA A 94 -7.40 7.30 -0.70
C ALA A 94 -7.19 6.97 0.77
N ALA A 95 -5.98 6.56 1.16
CA ALA A 95 -5.62 6.30 2.55
C ALA A 95 -5.76 7.55 3.42
N GLN A 96 -5.25 8.70 2.96
CA GLN A 96 -5.32 9.97 3.68
C GLN A 96 -6.76 10.43 3.92
N LEU A 97 -7.64 10.29 2.92
CA LEU A 97 -9.05 10.66 3.02
C LEU A 97 -9.85 9.74 3.95
N THR A 98 -9.35 8.54 4.21
CA THR A 98 -9.96 7.58 5.13
C THR A 98 -9.27 7.55 6.51
N GLY A 99 -8.25 8.37 6.73
CA GLY A 99 -7.52 8.47 7.99
C GLY A 99 -6.59 7.28 8.27
N ILE A 100 -6.24 6.49 7.25
CA ILE A 100 -5.37 5.32 7.38
C ILE A 100 -3.91 5.72 7.16
N PRO A 101 -2.99 5.40 8.09
CA PRO A 101 -1.56 5.64 7.89
C PRO A 101 -1.00 4.77 6.76
N VAL A 102 -0.14 5.38 5.92
CA VAL A 102 0.58 4.69 4.84
C VAL A 102 2.01 4.45 5.27
N LEU A 103 2.44 3.19 5.14
CA LEU A 103 3.82 2.75 5.42
C LEU A 103 4.45 2.23 4.14
N SER A 104 5.71 2.58 3.92
CA SER A 104 6.44 2.17 2.71
C SER A 104 7.62 1.28 3.07
N PHE A 105 7.82 0.24 2.28
CA PHE A 105 8.89 -0.75 2.49
C PHE A 105 9.68 -0.94 1.20
N SER A 106 11.00 -1.03 1.31
CA SER A 106 11.84 -1.35 0.16
C SER A 106 11.64 -2.81 -0.26
N ALA A 107 11.73 -3.09 -1.57
CA ALA A 107 11.65 -4.45 -2.12
C ALA A 107 12.59 -5.43 -1.42
N LYS A 108 13.81 -4.99 -1.09
CA LYS A 108 14.78 -5.81 -0.35
C LYS A 108 14.26 -6.18 1.04
N ARG A 109 13.64 -5.24 1.77
CA ARG A 109 13.07 -5.48 3.10
C ARG A 109 11.88 -6.42 3.03
N VAL A 110 10.99 -6.24 2.05
CA VAL A 110 9.85 -7.15 1.82
C VAL A 110 10.34 -8.57 1.59
N LYS A 111 11.29 -8.76 0.68
CA LYS A 111 11.87 -10.08 0.40
C LYS A 111 12.52 -10.70 1.63
N GLN A 112 13.33 -9.94 2.36
CA GLN A 112 13.99 -10.39 3.58
C GLN A 112 12.99 -10.87 4.63
N SER A 113 11.89 -10.14 4.83
CA SER A 113 10.90 -10.45 5.88
C SER A 113 10.12 -11.74 5.61
N VAL A 114 9.82 -12.06 4.34
CA VAL A 114 9.02 -13.25 3.99
C VAL A 114 9.85 -14.49 3.66
N THR A 115 11.10 -14.31 3.17
CA THR A 115 11.93 -15.42 2.71
C THR A 115 13.23 -15.61 3.52
N GLY A 116 13.56 -14.68 4.40
CA GLY A 116 14.87 -14.62 5.06
C GLY A 116 16.01 -14.14 4.13
N ASN A 117 15.73 -13.83 2.86
CA ASN A 117 16.73 -13.43 1.87
C ASN A 117 16.27 -12.21 1.06
N GLY A 118 16.91 -11.04 1.25
CA GLY A 118 16.58 -9.80 0.55
C GLY A 118 16.82 -9.83 -0.97
N ASN A 119 17.52 -10.85 -1.48
CA ASN A 119 17.75 -11.07 -2.91
C ASN A 119 16.90 -12.20 -3.49
N ALA A 120 15.87 -12.63 -2.75
CA ALA A 120 14.98 -13.69 -3.20
C ALA A 120 14.34 -13.38 -4.56
N SER A 121 14.18 -14.40 -5.39
CA SER A 121 13.46 -14.29 -6.65
C SER A 121 11.97 -14.12 -6.42
N LYS A 122 11.25 -13.62 -7.44
CA LYS A 122 9.78 -13.47 -7.37
C LYS A 122 9.08 -14.78 -7.04
N LEU A 123 9.52 -15.89 -7.61
CA LEU A 123 8.97 -17.22 -7.34
C LEU A 123 9.20 -17.67 -5.88
N GLN A 124 10.35 -17.34 -5.29
CA GLN A 124 10.61 -17.64 -3.87
C GLN A 124 9.68 -16.83 -2.95
N VAL A 125 9.43 -15.58 -3.25
CA VAL A 125 8.45 -14.76 -2.51
C VAL A 125 7.04 -15.36 -2.61
N GLN A 126 6.58 -15.73 -3.80
CA GLN A 126 5.27 -16.37 -4.02
C GLN A 126 5.13 -17.67 -3.22
N ARG A 127 6.15 -18.52 -3.23
CA ARG A 127 6.15 -19.77 -2.46
C ARG A 127 6.17 -19.52 -0.95
N ALA A 128 6.90 -18.52 -0.49
CA ALA A 128 6.93 -18.14 0.91
C ALA A 128 5.55 -17.66 1.38
N VAL A 129 4.88 -16.80 0.60
CA VAL A 129 3.50 -16.35 0.87
C VAL A 129 2.52 -17.53 0.86
N GLN A 130 2.62 -18.43 -0.13
CA GLN A 130 1.83 -19.65 -0.19
C GLN A 130 1.98 -20.50 1.07
N HIS A 131 3.22 -20.73 1.48
CA HIS A 131 3.53 -21.53 2.67
C HIS A 131 3.01 -20.85 3.94
N TYR A 132 3.25 -19.57 4.09
CA TYR A 132 2.85 -18.82 5.27
C TYR A 132 1.34 -18.89 5.54
N PHE A 133 0.53 -18.72 4.51
CA PHE A 133 -0.94 -18.80 4.61
C PHE A 133 -1.51 -20.18 4.34
N SER A 134 -0.68 -21.21 4.19
CA SER A 134 -1.09 -22.61 3.90
C SER A 134 -2.04 -22.71 2.69
N LEU A 135 -1.77 -21.95 1.64
CA LEU A 135 -2.60 -21.93 0.45
C LEU A 135 -2.37 -23.16 -0.42
N GLY A 136 -3.43 -23.74 -0.96
CA GLY A 136 -3.35 -24.94 -1.84
C GLY A 136 -2.55 -24.72 -3.14
N ARG A 137 -2.38 -23.44 -3.57
CA ARG A 137 -1.58 -23.04 -4.73
C ARG A 137 -0.97 -21.66 -4.49
N THR A 138 0.10 -21.33 -5.24
CA THR A 138 0.67 -19.98 -5.21
C THR A 138 -0.36 -18.94 -5.63
N PRO A 139 -0.44 -17.78 -4.96
CA PRO A 139 -1.31 -16.68 -5.39
C PRO A 139 -1.01 -16.29 -6.84
N HIS A 140 -2.05 -16.20 -7.63
CA HIS A 140 -1.96 -15.84 -9.04
C HIS A 140 -3.07 -14.83 -9.40
N PRO A 141 -2.77 -13.76 -10.15
CA PRO A 141 -1.45 -13.33 -10.64
C PRO A 141 -0.46 -12.94 -9.54
N PRO A 142 0.83 -12.80 -9.92
CA PRO A 142 1.91 -12.49 -8.97
C PRO A 142 1.67 -11.26 -8.09
N ASP A 143 0.97 -10.24 -8.62
CA ASP A 143 0.67 -8.99 -7.93
C ASP A 143 -0.08 -9.20 -6.59
N VAL A 144 -0.87 -10.28 -6.49
CA VAL A 144 -1.54 -10.68 -5.23
C VAL A 144 -0.52 -11.14 -4.20
N ALA A 145 0.46 -11.94 -4.62
CA ALA A 145 1.51 -12.42 -3.72
C ALA A 145 2.43 -11.26 -3.27
N ASP A 146 2.73 -10.34 -4.19
CA ASP A 146 3.55 -9.17 -3.89
C ASP A 146 2.84 -8.26 -2.86
N ALA A 147 1.54 -8.01 -3.02
CA ALA A 147 0.73 -7.27 -2.06
C ALA A 147 0.67 -7.95 -0.66
N LEU A 148 0.47 -9.28 -0.63
CA LEU A 148 0.48 -10.04 0.62
C LEU A 148 1.86 -10.01 1.30
N ALA A 149 2.95 -10.09 0.52
CA ALA A 149 4.30 -9.99 1.05
C ALA A 149 4.57 -8.64 1.73
N VAL A 150 4.06 -7.55 1.15
CA VAL A 150 4.16 -6.21 1.76
C VAL A 150 3.39 -6.14 3.08
N ALA A 151 2.19 -6.71 3.16
CA ALA A 151 1.43 -6.79 4.41
C ALA A 151 2.16 -7.61 5.47
N LEU A 152 2.71 -8.77 5.10
CA LEU A 152 3.50 -9.62 6.00
C LEU A 152 4.76 -8.93 6.49
N CYS A 153 5.42 -8.13 5.67
CA CYS A 153 6.59 -7.35 6.08
C CYS A 153 6.29 -6.42 7.25
N TYR A 154 5.14 -5.78 7.26
CA TYR A 154 4.70 -4.95 8.38
C TYR A 154 4.43 -5.78 9.64
N VAL A 155 3.68 -6.89 9.51
CA VAL A 155 3.32 -7.75 10.65
C VAL A 155 4.58 -8.36 11.30
N SER A 156 5.53 -8.82 10.49
CA SER A 156 6.82 -9.34 10.99
C SER A 156 7.62 -8.27 11.73
N GLY A 157 7.64 -7.03 11.22
CA GLY A 157 8.32 -5.92 11.89
C GLY A 157 7.74 -5.57 13.26
N ILE A 158 6.44 -5.75 13.47
CA ILE A 158 5.82 -5.60 14.80
C ILE A 158 6.33 -6.68 15.75
N ARG A 159 6.45 -7.92 15.31
CA ARG A 159 6.98 -9.04 16.10
C ARG A 159 8.41 -8.81 16.55
N ASP A 160 9.29 -8.41 15.61
CA ASP A 160 10.72 -8.26 15.85
C ASP A 160 11.04 -7.06 16.76
N SER A 161 10.19 -6.03 16.78
CA SER A 161 10.37 -4.85 17.61
C SER A 161 9.91 -5.02 19.06
N GLY A 162 9.26 -6.13 19.42
CA GLY A 162 8.73 -6.35 20.77
C GLY A 162 7.73 -5.29 21.23
N LEU A 163 7.23 -4.46 20.34
CA LEU A 163 6.48 -3.25 20.60
C LEU A 163 5.04 -3.38 20.10
N GLY A 164 4.19 -3.87 21.01
CA GLY A 164 2.83 -3.39 21.03
C GLY A 164 2.85 -1.86 21.15
N THR A 165 2.49 -1.16 20.07
CA THR A 165 2.14 0.27 20.05
C THR A 165 3.17 1.28 20.57
N ARG A 166 4.43 1.23 20.15
CA ARG A 166 5.32 2.39 20.29
C ARG A 166 5.71 2.91 18.90
N ASP A 167 5.43 4.21 18.72
CA ASP A 167 5.79 5.08 17.60
C ASP A 167 7.20 4.80 17.08
N HIS A 168 7.34 3.96 16.06
CA HIS A 168 8.56 3.94 15.29
C HIS A 168 8.39 4.88 14.11
N GLY A 169 9.14 6.00 14.17
CA GLY A 169 9.26 6.99 13.15
C GLY A 169 9.73 6.42 11.82
N PHE A 170 8.80 5.91 11.04
CA PHE A 170 8.95 5.69 9.62
C PHE A 170 8.08 6.73 8.89
N GLY A 171 8.75 7.74 8.39
CA GLY A 171 8.36 8.69 7.39
C GLY A 171 6.92 9.19 7.43
N THR A 172 6.76 10.46 7.80
CA THR A 172 5.56 11.29 7.75
C THR A 172 4.46 10.93 8.74
N ARG A 173 4.59 11.40 9.99
CA ARG A 173 3.44 11.70 10.85
C ARG A 173 2.56 12.72 10.12
N PHE A 174 1.48 12.25 9.55
CA PHE A 174 0.40 13.15 9.22
C PHE A 174 -0.36 13.46 10.52
N PRO A 175 -0.52 14.74 10.92
CA PRO A 175 -1.31 15.08 12.09
C PRO A 175 -2.76 14.61 11.90
N SER A 176 -3.39 14.18 12.99
CA SER A 176 -4.80 13.76 13.00
C SER A 176 -5.71 14.82 12.37
N PRO A 177 -6.86 14.44 11.80
CA PRO A 177 -7.81 15.40 11.20
C PRO A 177 -8.17 16.55 12.13
N GLU A 178 -8.24 16.33 13.43
CA GLU A 178 -8.55 17.32 14.45
C GLU A 178 -7.42 18.35 14.65
N ALA A 179 -6.16 17.96 14.51
CA ALA A 179 -5.03 18.87 14.61
C ALA A 179 -4.91 19.86 13.42
N ARG A 180 -5.66 19.64 12.34
CA ARG A 180 -5.66 20.52 11.15
C ARG A 180 -6.62 21.69 11.27
N LEU A 181 -7.67 21.59 12.07
CA LEU A 181 -8.66 22.65 12.22
C LEU A 181 -8.11 23.84 13.01
N THR A 182 -7.18 23.61 13.95
CA THR A 182 -6.61 24.68 14.79
C THR A 182 -5.50 25.49 14.11
N ARG A 183 -4.96 25.04 12.95
CA ARG A 183 -3.87 25.74 12.24
C ARG A 183 -4.34 26.67 11.13
N LYS A 184 -5.63 26.64 10.73
CA LYS A 184 -6.18 27.51 9.69
C LYS A 184 -6.57 28.90 10.16
N GLU A 185 -6.57 29.15 11.45
CA GLU A 185 -6.97 30.47 11.99
C GLU A 185 -5.83 31.46 12.24
N LYS A 186 -4.58 31.13 11.94
CA LYS A 186 -3.43 31.98 12.32
C LYS A 186 -2.48 32.40 11.19
N THR A 187 -2.82 32.34 9.94
CA THR A 187 -2.03 33.00 8.87
C THR A 187 -2.91 33.22 7.64
N ASN A 188 -3.40 34.36 7.37
CA ASN A 188 -2.95 35.42 6.50
C ASN A 188 -4.11 36.30 6.03
N PRO A 189 -4.17 37.58 6.34
CA PRO A 189 -4.94 38.55 5.56
C PRO A 189 -3.99 39.06 4.47
N ASP A 190 -4.28 38.85 3.22
CA ASP A 190 -3.82 39.59 2.04
C ASP A 190 -3.45 38.67 0.87
N PHE A 191 -4.46 38.25 0.14
CA PHE A 191 -4.37 38.11 -1.30
C PHE A 191 -5.57 38.81 -1.93
N ARG A 192 -5.43 40.15 -2.03
CA ARG A 192 -6.26 40.96 -2.94
C ARG A 192 -5.66 40.89 -4.33
N ASN A 193 -6.47 40.44 -5.27
CA ASN A 193 -6.62 40.82 -6.66
C ASN A 193 -5.46 41.59 -7.31
N HIS A 194 -4.93 41.05 -8.40
CA HIS A 194 -4.77 41.88 -9.60
C HIS A 194 -5.29 41.12 -10.82
N ARG A 195 -6.05 41.87 -11.60
CA ARG A 195 -6.77 41.60 -12.84
C ARG A 195 -5.89 41.00 -13.93
#